data_32fbbe4ce7ec6fbcdec1931ee885a1d7
#
_entry.id   32fbbe4ce7ec6fbcdec1931ee885a1d7
#
_cell.length_a   1.000
_cell.length_b   1.000
_cell.length_c   1.000
_cell.angle_alpha   90.00
_cell.angle_beta   90.00
_cell.angle_gamma   90.00
#
_symmetry.space_group_name_H-M   'P 1'
#
loop_
_entity.id
_entity.type
_entity.pdbx_description
1 polymer ?
#
loop_
_entity_poly.entity_id
_entity_poly.type
_entity_poly.pdbx_seq_one_letter_code
_entity_poly.pdbx_strand_id
1 'polypeptide(L)'
;MENINLTKIDKQILESYKYFINGLSAYLSNSYEIVLHSLGNLESSVIHIINGEHTGRKVGAPITDLALQMYDNIKKGEADYIVYNSKNKNGEPLKSATIAIRGEENRIIGLICINMYLNTSFFDVLSSFMPSAASFMNGLSVNESYFNDTDDLIKNAIDEETRSVIANASILPSNRNKAIVERLYDKGIFLSLIHISEPTRPY
;
A
#
# COMPACT_ATOMS: atom_id res chain seq x y z
N MET A 1 3.73 4.29 -30.70
CA MET A 1 4.74 4.10 -29.63
C MET A 1 5.45 2.79 -29.88
N GLU A 2 6.77 2.72 -29.65
CA GLU A 2 7.54 1.49 -29.77
C GLU A 2 7.73 0.84 -28.40
N ASN A 3 7.96 -0.48 -28.39
CA ASN A 3 8.29 -1.23 -27.17
C ASN A 3 9.58 -0.67 -26.53
N ILE A 4 9.61 -0.59 -25.20
CA ILE A 4 10.77 -0.13 -24.45
C ILE A 4 11.65 -1.34 -24.11
N ASN A 5 12.95 -1.22 -24.30
CA ASN A 5 13.87 -2.26 -23.84
C ASN A 5 14.02 -2.14 -22.31
N LEU A 6 13.47 -3.11 -21.58
CA LEU A 6 13.48 -3.16 -20.12
C LEU A 6 14.75 -3.85 -19.62
N THR A 7 15.44 -3.18 -18.71
CA THR A 7 16.60 -3.74 -18.00
C THR A 7 16.14 -4.80 -16.96
N LYS A 8 17.10 -5.45 -16.32
CA LYS A 8 16.80 -6.38 -15.22
C LYS A 8 16.19 -5.64 -14.02
N ILE A 9 16.67 -4.44 -13.73
CA ILE A 9 16.17 -3.59 -12.65
C ILE A 9 14.73 -3.13 -12.95
N ASP A 10 14.46 -2.67 -14.17
CA ASP A 10 13.11 -2.30 -14.59
C ASP A 10 12.10 -3.43 -14.36
N LYS A 11 12.49 -4.67 -14.72
CA LYS A 11 11.63 -5.85 -14.51
C LYS A 11 11.40 -6.14 -13.03
N GLN A 12 12.41 -5.95 -12.18
CA GLN A 12 12.26 -6.11 -10.71
C GLN A 12 11.35 -5.05 -10.12
N ILE A 13 11.45 -3.80 -10.59
CA ILE A 13 10.55 -2.71 -10.21
C ILE A 13 9.11 -3.08 -10.56
N LEU A 14 8.84 -3.48 -11.81
CA LEU A 14 7.50 -3.88 -12.23
C LEU A 14 6.97 -5.07 -11.43
N GLU A 15 7.81 -6.04 -11.09
CA GLU A 15 7.42 -7.18 -10.26
C GLU A 15 7.03 -6.74 -8.84
N SER A 16 7.74 -5.79 -8.24
CA SER A 16 7.41 -5.26 -6.91
C SER A 16 6.03 -4.56 -6.88
N TYR A 17 5.64 -3.92 -7.97
CA TYR A 17 4.32 -3.30 -8.08
C TYR A 17 3.16 -4.31 -8.09
N LYS A 18 3.37 -5.57 -8.44
CA LYS A 18 2.33 -6.60 -8.30
C LYS A 18 1.94 -6.80 -6.83
N TYR A 19 2.94 -6.85 -5.93
CA TYR A 19 2.68 -6.96 -4.48
C TYR A 19 1.96 -5.72 -3.95
N PHE A 20 2.37 -4.53 -4.38
CA PHE A 20 1.70 -3.28 -4.03
C PHE A 20 0.23 -3.29 -4.48
N ILE A 21 -0.04 -3.70 -5.72
CA ILE A 21 -1.40 -3.77 -6.28
C ILE A 21 -2.25 -4.78 -5.53
N ASN A 22 -1.71 -5.94 -5.14
CA ASN A 22 -2.43 -6.93 -4.34
C ASN A 22 -2.84 -6.35 -2.97
N GLY A 23 -1.92 -5.67 -2.28
CA GLY A 23 -2.22 -4.98 -1.02
C GLY A 23 -3.25 -3.86 -1.19
N LEU A 24 -3.09 -3.04 -2.23
CA LEU A 24 -4.02 -1.96 -2.53
C LEU A 24 -5.43 -2.49 -2.85
N SER A 25 -5.54 -3.59 -3.61
CA SER A 25 -6.82 -4.20 -3.94
C SER A 25 -7.52 -4.79 -2.70
N ALA A 26 -6.76 -5.33 -1.75
CA ALA A 26 -7.32 -5.80 -0.48
C ALA A 26 -7.87 -4.65 0.39
N TYR A 27 -7.30 -3.46 0.27
CA TYR A 27 -7.76 -2.25 0.97
C TYR A 27 -8.95 -1.59 0.26
N LEU A 28 -8.97 -1.60 -1.08
CA LEU A 28 -10.06 -1.07 -1.89
C LEU A 28 -11.18 -2.11 -2.06
N SER A 29 -12.37 -1.67 -2.47
CA SER A 29 -13.47 -2.57 -2.77
C SER A 29 -13.33 -3.23 -4.15
N ASN A 30 -14.16 -4.25 -4.40
CA ASN A 30 -14.29 -4.87 -5.73
C ASN A 30 -14.81 -3.92 -6.82
N SER A 31 -15.22 -2.69 -6.45
CA SER A 31 -15.58 -1.63 -7.40
C SER A 31 -14.39 -1.07 -8.17
N TYR A 32 -13.17 -1.43 -7.79
CA TYR A 32 -11.95 -0.95 -8.42
C TYR A 32 -11.28 -2.06 -9.22
N GLU A 33 -11.14 -1.82 -10.52
CA GLU A 33 -10.20 -2.56 -11.35
C GLU A 33 -8.83 -1.89 -11.30
N ILE A 34 -7.77 -2.68 -11.11
CA ILE A 34 -6.39 -2.17 -11.13
C ILE A 34 -5.60 -2.97 -12.15
N VAL A 35 -4.99 -2.29 -13.10
CA VAL A 35 -4.24 -2.89 -14.21
C VAL A 35 -2.81 -2.40 -14.18
N LEU A 36 -1.86 -3.33 -14.17
CA LEU A 36 -0.44 -3.06 -14.32
C LEU A 36 -0.01 -3.34 -15.76
N HIS A 37 0.47 -2.32 -16.43
CA HIS A 37 1.03 -2.40 -17.76
C HIS A 37 2.55 -2.35 -17.73
N SER A 38 3.18 -3.23 -18.50
CA SER A 38 4.58 -3.12 -18.90
C SER A 38 4.66 -2.47 -20.28
N LEU A 39 5.55 -1.51 -20.47
CA LEU A 39 5.81 -0.91 -21.76
C LEU A 39 6.87 -1.68 -22.58
N GLY A 40 7.37 -2.79 -22.06
CA GLY A 40 8.31 -3.67 -22.75
C GLY A 40 7.69 -4.47 -23.90
N ASN A 41 6.37 -4.69 -23.88
CA ASN A 41 5.60 -5.31 -24.95
C ASN A 41 4.19 -4.75 -24.96
N LEU A 42 3.87 -3.88 -25.90
CA LEU A 42 2.59 -3.18 -25.96
C LEU A 42 1.44 -4.09 -26.43
N GLU A 43 1.74 -5.13 -27.20
CA GLU A 43 0.74 -6.11 -27.67
C GLU A 43 0.29 -7.07 -26.56
N SER A 44 1.12 -7.23 -25.52
CA SER A 44 0.85 -8.03 -24.32
C SER A 44 1.25 -7.26 -23.07
N SER A 45 0.75 -6.06 -22.93
CA SER A 45 1.22 -5.10 -21.92
C SER A 45 0.70 -5.37 -20.51
N VAL A 46 -0.49 -5.97 -20.36
CA VAL A 46 -1.07 -6.28 -19.06
C VAL A 46 -0.30 -7.42 -18.41
N ILE A 47 0.50 -7.10 -17.39
CA ILE A 47 1.31 -8.07 -16.65
C ILE A 47 0.70 -8.45 -15.30
N HIS A 48 -0.27 -7.68 -14.81
CA HIS A 48 -1.09 -7.97 -13.63
C HIS A 48 -2.41 -7.22 -13.69
N ILE A 49 -3.48 -7.81 -13.18
CA ILE A 49 -4.81 -7.20 -13.16
C ILE A 49 -5.61 -7.75 -12.00
N ILE A 50 -6.36 -6.90 -11.32
CA ILE A 50 -7.33 -7.23 -10.28
C ILE A 50 -8.71 -6.74 -10.75
N ASN A 51 -9.76 -7.53 -10.51
CA ASN A 51 -11.15 -7.26 -10.88
C ASN A 51 -11.34 -6.93 -12.37
N GLY A 52 -10.61 -7.64 -13.23
CA GLY A 52 -10.62 -7.42 -14.69
C GLY A 52 -11.94 -7.74 -15.38
N GLU A 53 -12.90 -8.33 -14.68
CA GLU A 53 -14.27 -8.60 -15.16
C GLU A 53 -15.02 -7.32 -15.53
N HIS A 54 -14.78 -6.20 -14.88
CA HIS A 54 -15.43 -4.90 -15.16
C HIS A 54 -15.15 -4.41 -16.58
N THR A 55 -13.96 -4.66 -17.10
CA THR A 55 -13.61 -4.31 -18.48
C THR A 55 -13.50 -5.53 -19.40
N GLY A 56 -13.51 -6.75 -18.83
CA GLY A 56 -13.30 -8.02 -19.52
C GLY A 56 -11.85 -8.25 -19.93
N ARG A 57 -10.88 -7.55 -19.30
CA ARG A 57 -9.44 -7.65 -19.57
C ARG A 57 -8.79 -8.76 -18.76
N LYS A 58 -7.68 -9.27 -19.27
CA LYS A 58 -6.89 -10.34 -18.64
C LYS A 58 -5.40 -10.05 -18.79
N VAL A 59 -4.58 -10.72 -18.01
CA VAL A 59 -3.12 -10.73 -18.19
C VAL A 59 -2.82 -11.15 -19.64
N GLY A 60 -1.86 -10.47 -20.28
CA GLY A 60 -1.53 -10.65 -21.68
C GLY A 60 -2.35 -9.80 -22.65
N ALA A 61 -3.35 -9.04 -22.20
CA ALA A 61 -4.07 -8.11 -23.06
C ALA A 61 -3.15 -6.94 -23.52
N PRO A 62 -3.41 -6.39 -24.72
CA PRO A 62 -2.65 -5.23 -25.23
C PRO A 62 -2.95 -3.98 -24.41
N ILE A 63 -2.08 -2.97 -24.55
CA ILE A 63 -2.34 -1.63 -24.05
C ILE A 63 -3.50 -0.99 -24.84
N THR A 64 -4.32 -0.18 -24.15
CA THR A 64 -5.42 0.53 -24.84
C THR A 64 -4.93 1.86 -25.42
N ASP A 65 -5.60 2.34 -26.47
CA ASP A 65 -5.35 3.67 -27.06
C ASP A 65 -5.45 4.77 -26.01
N LEU A 66 -6.43 4.66 -25.09
CA LEU A 66 -6.57 5.62 -23.99
C LEU A 66 -5.38 5.61 -23.04
N ALA A 67 -4.84 4.44 -22.67
CA ALA A 67 -3.66 4.35 -21.83
C ALA A 67 -2.41 4.90 -22.52
N LEU A 68 -2.28 4.70 -23.85
CA LEU A 68 -1.22 5.32 -24.65
C LEU A 68 -1.36 6.84 -24.70
N GLN A 69 -2.57 7.35 -24.90
CA GLN A 69 -2.83 8.79 -24.87
C GLN A 69 -2.49 9.39 -23.48
N MET A 70 -2.84 8.70 -22.40
CA MET A 70 -2.48 9.14 -21.05
C MET A 70 -0.98 9.11 -20.80
N TYR A 71 -0.29 8.08 -21.31
CA TYR A 71 1.18 8.04 -21.31
C TYR A 71 1.79 9.26 -22.02
N ASP A 72 1.33 9.59 -23.23
CA ASP A 72 1.81 10.75 -23.98
C ASP A 72 1.54 12.06 -23.25
N ASN A 73 0.40 12.18 -22.59
CA ASN A 73 0.06 13.36 -21.77
C ASN A 73 0.99 13.47 -20.56
N ILE A 74 1.25 12.38 -19.85
CA ILE A 74 2.20 12.35 -18.73
C ILE A 74 3.60 12.73 -19.19
N LYS A 75 4.04 12.21 -20.34
CA LYS A 75 5.37 12.48 -20.88
C LYS A 75 5.57 13.97 -21.26
N LYS A 76 4.50 14.65 -21.64
CA LYS A 76 4.50 16.09 -21.99
C LYS A 76 4.28 17.01 -20.79
N GLY A 77 3.70 16.50 -19.74
CA GLY A 77 3.37 17.27 -18.53
C GLY A 77 4.42 17.16 -17.43
N GLU A 78 4.17 17.84 -16.33
CA GLU A 78 5.03 17.82 -15.14
C GLU A 78 4.59 16.75 -14.12
N ALA A 79 3.38 16.20 -14.25
CA ALA A 79 2.82 15.24 -13.31
C ALA A 79 3.03 13.79 -13.79
N ASP A 80 3.31 12.90 -12.85
CA ASP A 80 3.47 11.46 -13.11
C ASP A 80 2.14 10.70 -13.10
N TYR A 81 1.02 11.40 -13.04
CA TYR A 81 -0.31 10.80 -13.06
C TYR A 81 -1.35 11.71 -13.70
N ILE A 82 -2.42 11.11 -14.16
CA ILE A 82 -3.60 11.81 -14.69
C ILE A 82 -4.85 11.14 -14.12
N VAL A 83 -5.82 11.95 -13.66
CA VAL A 83 -7.16 11.49 -13.23
C VAL A 83 -8.18 12.02 -14.22
N TYR A 84 -9.08 11.15 -14.68
CA TYR A 84 -10.06 11.48 -15.71
C TYR A 84 -11.32 10.60 -15.60
N ASN A 85 -12.37 10.99 -16.31
CA ASN A 85 -13.55 10.17 -16.49
C ASN A 85 -13.45 9.39 -17.80
N SER A 86 -13.82 8.12 -17.77
CA SER A 86 -13.82 7.24 -18.93
C SER A 86 -15.09 6.39 -18.98
N LYS A 87 -15.17 5.49 -19.94
CA LYS A 87 -16.24 4.50 -20.04
C LYS A 87 -15.62 3.15 -20.40
N ASN A 88 -16.22 2.07 -19.90
CA ASN A 88 -15.88 0.74 -20.36
C ASN A 88 -16.48 0.44 -21.76
N LYS A 89 -16.21 -0.76 -22.29
CA LYS A 89 -16.75 -1.20 -23.60
C LYS A 89 -18.28 -1.21 -23.70
N ASN A 90 -18.98 -1.29 -22.57
CA ASN A 90 -20.43 -1.28 -22.49
C ASN A 90 -21.01 0.15 -22.35
N GLY A 91 -20.16 1.18 -22.36
CA GLY A 91 -20.55 2.57 -22.17
C GLY A 91 -20.77 2.98 -20.72
N GLU A 92 -20.46 2.13 -19.76
CA GLU A 92 -20.66 2.39 -18.34
C GLU A 92 -19.57 3.31 -17.79
N PRO A 93 -19.95 4.29 -16.95
CA PRO A 93 -19.05 5.33 -16.52
C PRO A 93 -18.01 4.81 -15.52
N LEU A 94 -16.76 5.26 -15.70
CA LEU A 94 -15.63 4.98 -14.83
C LEU A 94 -14.98 6.29 -14.39
N LYS A 95 -14.51 6.35 -13.14
CA LYS A 95 -13.51 7.32 -12.72
C LYS A 95 -12.16 6.62 -12.80
N SER A 96 -11.25 7.15 -13.60
CA SER A 96 -9.99 6.50 -13.94
C SER A 96 -8.79 7.33 -13.51
N ALA A 97 -7.71 6.65 -13.21
CA ALA A 97 -6.40 7.24 -13.04
C ALA A 97 -5.36 6.42 -13.80
N THR A 98 -4.42 7.09 -14.44
CA THR A 98 -3.21 6.48 -15.01
C THR A 98 -1.99 7.08 -14.32
N ILE A 99 -1.14 6.23 -13.78
CA ILE A 99 0.04 6.59 -12.99
C ILE A 99 1.26 5.98 -13.69
N ALA A 100 2.29 6.77 -13.94
CA ALA A 100 3.53 6.30 -14.52
C ALA A 100 4.39 5.56 -13.49
N ILE A 101 4.98 4.45 -13.92
CA ILE A 101 6.03 3.75 -13.18
C ILE A 101 7.35 4.10 -13.84
N ARG A 102 8.27 4.64 -13.05
CA ARG A 102 9.61 4.98 -13.51
C ARG A 102 10.61 3.90 -13.11
N GLY A 103 11.52 3.60 -14.00
CA GLY A 103 12.64 2.69 -13.81
C GLY A 103 13.98 3.40 -13.84
N GLU A 104 15.00 2.70 -14.31
CA GLU A 104 16.35 3.25 -14.44
C GLU A 104 16.35 4.50 -15.32
N GLU A 105 17.24 5.45 -14.99
CA GLU A 105 17.36 6.74 -15.67
C GLU A 105 16.05 7.56 -15.70
N ASN A 106 15.19 7.31 -14.74
CA ASN A 106 13.89 7.99 -14.62
C ASN A 106 12.97 7.79 -15.85
N ARG A 107 13.17 6.73 -16.64
CA ARG A 107 12.34 6.38 -17.80
C ARG A 107 10.99 5.82 -17.35
N ILE A 108 9.94 6.14 -18.06
CA ILE A 108 8.64 5.51 -17.82
C ILE A 108 8.69 4.08 -18.40
N ILE A 109 8.58 3.06 -17.54
CA ILE A 109 8.69 1.65 -17.88
C ILE A 109 7.37 0.89 -17.85
N GLY A 110 6.38 1.47 -17.18
CA GLY A 110 5.06 0.88 -17.02
C GLY A 110 4.03 1.90 -16.61
N LEU A 111 2.78 1.46 -16.53
CA LEU A 111 1.65 2.26 -16.08
C LEU A 111 0.80 1.45 -15.10
N ILE A 112 0.27 2.11 -14.07
CA ILE A 112 -0.85 1.60 -13.29
C ILE A 112 -2.10 2.34 -13.74
N CYS A 113 -3.12 1.61 -14.17
CA CYS A 113 -4.44 2.15 -14.43
C CYS A 113 -5.39 1.69 -13.32
N ILE A 114 -6.04 2.63 -12.65
CA ILE A 114 -7.05 2.37 -11.63
C ILE A 114 -8.39 2.87 -12.17
N ASN A 115 -9.38 1.99 -12.21
CA ASN A 115 -10.70 2.30 -12.72
C ASN A 115 -11.75 2.03 -11.62
N MET A 116 -12.39 3.06 -11.11
CA MET A 116 -13.54 2.92 -10.22
C MET A 116 -14.82 2.80 -11.06
N TYR A 117 -15.58 1.76 -10.83
CA TYR A 117 -16.85 1.48 -11.50
C TYR A 117 -17.98 2.28 -10.84
N LEU A 118 -18.47 3.31 -11.53
CA LEU A 118 -19.42 4.28 -10.96
C LEU A 118 -20.87 3.75 -10.90
N ASN A 119 -21.17 2.61 -11.52
CA ASN A 119 -22.47 1.93 -11.38
C ASN A 119 -22.53 1.04 -10.12
N THR A 120 -21.46 0.96 -9.33
CA THR A 120 -21.48 0.28 -8.03
C THR A 120 -22.45 1.00 -7.09
N SER A 121 -23.26 0.25 -6.34
CA SER A 121 -24.18 0.85 -5.39
C SER A 121 -23.42 1.62 -4.31
N PHE A 122 -23.96 2.75 -3.85
CA PHE A 122 -23.35 3.52 -2.76
C PHE A 122 -23.18 2.68 -1.49
N PHE A 123 -24.10 1.77 -1.23
CA PHE A 123 -24.05 0.86 -0.10
C PHE A 123 -22.84 -0.09 -0.18
N ASP A 124 -22.55 -0.66 -1.36
CA ASP A 124 -21.41 -1.56 -1.55
C ASP A 124 -20.08 -0.81 -1.38
N VAL A 125 -19.98 0.41 -1.90
CA VAL A 125 -18.82 1.27 -1.71
C VAL A 125 -18.64 1.58 -0.22
N LEU A 126 -19.70 2.02 0.47
CA LEU A 126 -19.63 2.35 1.90
C LEU A 126 -19.27 1.13 2.75
N SER A 127 -19.89 -0.03 2.46
CA SER A 127 -19.65 -1.28 3.19
C SER A 127 -18.20 -1.74 3.09
N SER A 128 -17.49 -1.43 2.01
CA SER A 128 -16.09 -1.80 1.84
C SER A 128 -15.15 -1.03 2.77
N PHE A 129 -15.56 0.13 3.25
CA PHE A 129 -14.81 0.94 4.23
C PHE A 129 -15.18 0.63 5.69
N MET A 130 -16.24 -0.15 5.91
CA MET A 130 -16.64 -0.52 7.26
C MET A 130 -15.89 -1.78 7.70
N PRO A 131 -15.36 -1.80 8.94
CA PRO A 131 -14.74 -3.00 9.46
C PRO A 131 -15.76 -4.16 9.45
N SER A 132 -15.33 -5.32 8.98
CA SER A 132 -16.21 -6.50 9.02
C SER A 132 -16.51 -6.88 10.47
N ALA A 133 -17.72 -7.40 10.74
CA ALA A 133 -18.08 -7.90 12.06
C ALA A 133 -17.08 -8.96 12.58
N ALA A 134 -16.48 -9.74 11.68
CA ALA A 134 -15.43 -10.70 11.99
C ALA A 134 -14.15 -10.03 12.52
N SER A 135 -13.79 -8.83 12.01
CA SER A 135 -12.63 -8.08 12.48
C SER A 135 -12.82 -7.59 13.93
N PHE A 136 -14.05 -7.18 14.30
CA PHE A 136 -14.38 -6.82 15.69
C PHE A 136 -14.36 -8.04 16.61
N MET A 137 -14.89 -9.18 16.17
CA MET A 137 -14.96 -10.40 16.97
C MET A 137 -13.59 -11.07 17.17
N ASN A 138 -12.65 -10.90 16.24
CA ASN A 138 -11.32 -11.50 16.32
C ASN A 138 -10.28 -10.62 17.03
N GLY A 139 -10.69 -9.50 17.61
CA GLY A 139 -9.78 -8.62 18.36
C GLY A 139 -8.69 -7.98 17.50
N LEU A 140 -8.91 -7.90 16.16
CA LEU A 140 -7.99 -7.28 15.22
C LEU A 140 -8.01 -5.74 15.24
N SER A 141 -8.63 -5.12 16.27
CA SER A 141 -8.38 -3.71 16.54
C SER A 141 -6.97 -3.59 17.12
N VAL A 142 -5.99 -3.45 16.24
CA VAL A 142 -4.63 -3.09 16.65
C VAL A 142 -4.71 -1.66 17.16
N ASN A 143 -4.52 -1.46 18.46
CA ASN A 143 -4.31 -0.13 19.00
C ASN A 143 -2.92 0.32 18.55
N GLU A 144 -2.87 1.10 17.48
CA GLU A 144 -1.65 1.72 17.03
C GLU A 144 -1.45 3.02 17.81
N SER A 145 -0.32 3.13 18.50
CA SER A 145 0.07 4.35 19.21
C SER A 145 1.03 5.13 18.34
N TYR A 146 0.64 6.35 17.96
CA TYR A 146 1.46 7.25 17.17
C TYR A 146 2.30 8.12 18.11
N PHE A 147 3.62 7.98 18.03
CA PHE A 147 4.56 8.77 18.81
C PHE A 147 5.34 9.70 17.88
N ASN A 148 5.60 10.92 18.33
CA ASN A 148 6.35 11.90 17.54
C ASN A 148 7.87 11.68 17.66
N ASP A 149 8.32 11.06 18.74
CA ASP A 149 9.72 10.73 18.97
C ASP A 149 9.88 9.45 19.80
N THR A 150 11.12 8.99 19.92
CA THR A 150 11.49 7.76 20.64
C THR A 150 11.28 7.90 22.14
N ASP A 151 11.47 9.10 22.71
CA ASP A 151 11.31 9.35 24.14
C ASP A 151 9.87 9.19 24.59
N ASP A 152 8.93 9.70 23.79
CA ASP A 152 7.49 9.54 24.03
C ASP A 152 7.07 8.07 23.93
N LEU A 153 7.61 7.33 22.96
CA LEU A 153 7.36 5.90 22.81
C LEU A 153 7.85 5.14 24.06
N ILE A 154 9.05 5.43 24.53
CA ILE A 154 9.65 4.77 25.71
C ILE A 154 8.82 5.09 26.97
N LYS A 155 8.49 6.36 27.22
CA LYS A 155 7.67 6.78 28.36
C LYS A 155 6.33 6.08 28.36
N ASN A 156 5.63 6.05 27.20
CA ASN A 156 4.32 5.42 27.12
C ASN A 156 4.41 3.91 27.36
N ALA A 157 5.43 3.24 26.85
CA ALA A 157 5.66 1.81 27.09
C ALA A 157 5.91 1.51 28.57
N ILE A 158 6.68 2.36 29.25
CA ILE A 158 6.93 2.25 30.70
C ILE A 158 5.63 2.44 31.48
N ASP A 159 4.83 3.46 31.15
CA ASP A 159 3.59 3.76 31.84
C ASP A 159 2.54 2.66 31.62
N GLU A 160 2.46 2.10 30.42
CA GLU A 160 1.56 1.01 30.08
C GLU A 160 1.89 -0.27 30.86
N GLU A 161 3.18 -0.69 30.83
CA GLU A 161 3.60 -1.90 31.53
C GLU A 161 3.54 -1.72 33.05
N THR A 162 3.84 -0.53 33.56
CA THR A 162 3.68 -0.22 34.99
C THR A 162 2.24 -0.37 35.44
N ARG A 163 1.30 0.22 34.70
CA ARG A 163 -0.15 0.08 34.98
C ARG A 163 -0.61 -1.38 34.91
N SER A 164 -0.19 -2.10 33.89
CA SER A 164 -0.53 -3.52 33.69
C SER A 164 -0.02 -4.40 34.84
N VAL A 165 1.24 -4.22 35.26
CA VAL A 165 1.83 -4.98 36.36
C VAL A 165 1.20 -4.63 37.71
N ILE A 166 0.89 -3.36 37.97
CA ILE A 166 0.23 -2.93 39.20
C ILE A 166 -1.20 -3.50 39.28
N ALA A 167 -1.94 -3.53 38.18
CA ALA A 167 -3.28 -4.07 38.09
C ALA A 167 -3.33 -5.60 38.25
N ASN A 168 -2.22 -6.29 38.06
CA ASN A 168 -2.17 -7.75 38.17
C ASN A 168 -1.95 -8.19 39.63
N ALA A 169 -3.04 -8.60 40.29
CA ALA A 169 -3.00 -9.04 41.69
C ALA A 169 -2.14 -10.29 41.95
N SER A 170 -1.77 -11.06 40.91
CA SER A 170 -0.92 -12.25 41.07
C SER A 170 0.57 -11.90 41.21
N ILE A 171 0.97 -10.66 40.93
CA ILE A 171 2.36 -10.20 41.03
C ILE A 171 2.59 -9.56 42.39
N LEU A 172 3.42 -10.19 43.21
CA LEU A 172 3.78 -9.65 44.52
C LEU A 172 4.44 -8.27 44.40
N PRO A 173 4.16 -7.32 45.31
CA PRO A 173 4.75 -5.98 45.26
C PRO A 173 6.28 -5.96 45.12
N SER A 174 6.99 -6.90 45.77
CA SER A 174 8.42 -7.06 45.68
C SER A 174 8.95 -7.42 44.31
N ASN A 175 8.12 -8.02 43.44
CA ASN A 175 8.49 -8.50 42.11
C ASN A 175 8.04 -7.59 40.98
N ARG A 176 7.30 -6.52 41.29
CA ARG A 176 6.71 -5.62 40.26
C ARG A 176 7.75 -4.98 39.37
N ASN A 177 8.81 -4.41 39.96
CA ASN A 177 9.87 -3.76 39.18
C ASN A 177 10.56 -4.75 38.24
N LYS A 178 10.83 -5.98 38.71
CA LYS A 178 11.39 -7.03 37.86
C LYS A 178 10.48 -7.38 36.71
N ALA A 179 9.19 -7.58 36.97
CA ALA A 179 8.19 -7.89 35.95
C ALA A 179 8.03 -6.76 34.91
N ILE A 180 8.11 -5.47 35.31
CA ILE A 180 8.09 -4.34 34.40
C ILE A 180 9.29 -4.39 33.46
N VAL A 181 10.48 -4.57 34.00
CA VAL A 181 11.72 -4.61 33.21
C VAL A 181 11.73 -5.79 32.25
N GLU A 182 11.31 -6.98 32.66
CA GLU A 182 11.20 -8.16 31.80
C GLU A 182 10.25 -7.90 30.62
N ARG A 183 9.06 -7.34 30.85
CA ARG A 183 8.11 -7.02 29.80
C ARG A 183 8.59 -5.94 28.83
N LEU A 184 9.28 -4.92 29.32
CA LEU A 184 9.91 -3.89 28.49
C LEU A 184 11.02 -4.47 27.62
N TYR A 185 11.77 -5.45 28.16
CA TYR A 185 12.78 -6.17 27.42
C TYR A 185 12.16 -7.00 26.29
N ASP A 186 11.09 -7.74 26.58
CA ASP A 186 10.36 -8.55 25.59
C ASP A 186 9.73 -7.69 24.48
N LYS A 187 9.34 -6.46 24.78
CA LYS A 187 8.90 -5.46 23.80
C LYS A 187 10.05 -4.83 22.98
N GLY A 188 11.30 -5.14 23.29
CA GLY A 188 12.46 -4.62 22.56
C GLY A 188 12.81 -3.16 22.86
N ILE A 189 12.23 -2.54 23.92
CA ILE A 189 12.46 -1.13 24.26
C ILE A 189 13.95 -0.83 24.51
N PHE A 190 14.69 -1.76 25.09
CA PHE A 190 16.12 -1.59 25.34
C PHE A 190 16.97 -1.62 24.07
N LEU A 191 16.51 -2.24 23.00
CA LEU A 191 17.21 -2.22 21.69
C LEU A 191 17.14 -0.82 21.07
N SER A 192 16.04 -0.12 21.24
CA SER A 192 15.88 1.27 20.78
C SER A 192 16.80 2.23 21.55
N LEU A 193 17.04 1.98 22.85
CA LEU A 193 17.93 2.81 23.68
C LEU A 193 19.40 2.64 23.30
N ILE A 194 19.83 1.47 22.84
CA ILE A 194 21.22 1.24 22.42
C ILE A 194 21.56 2.07 21.17
N HIS A 195 20.61 2.22 20.24
CA HIS A 195 20.83 3.03 19.03
C HIS A 195 20.87 4.55 19.30
N ILE A 196 20.22 5.03 20.37
CA ILE A 196 20.25 6.44 20.77
C ILE A 196 21.57 6.82 21.43
N SER A 197 22.27 5.86 22.04
CA SER A 197 23.52 6.09 22.80
C SER A 197 24.78 5.99 21.95
N GLU A 198 24.72 5.60 20.68
CA GLU A 198 25.89 5.64 19.80
C GLU A 198 26.16 7.10 19.39
N PRO A 199 27.31 7.69 19.82
CA PRO A 199 27.68 9.01 19.35
C PRO A 199 27.92 8.93 17.85
N THR A 200 27.20 9.77 17.09
CA THR A 200 27.49 10.02 15.68
C THR A 200 28.96 10.36 15.53
N ARG A 201 29.77 9.45 15.00
CA ARG A 201 31.16 9.76 14.65
C ARG A 201 31.12 10.83 13.57
N PRO A 202 31.77 11.99 13.79
CA PRO A 202 31.92 12.96 12.72
C PRO A 202 32.84 12.34 11.65
N TYR A 203 32.41 12.42 10.40
CA TYR A 203 33.25 12.12 9.23
C TYR A 203 34.27 13.24 9.02
#